data_bfee051cf0fd1f796cc62bf579fb49db
#
_entry.id   bfee051cf0fd1f796cc62bf579fb49db
#
_cell.length_a   1.000
_cell.length_b   1.000
_cell.length_c   1.000
_cell.angle_alpha   90.00
_cell.angle_beta   90.00
_cell.angle_gamma   90.00
#
_symmetry.space_group_name_H-M   'P 1'
#
loop_
_entity.id
_entity.type
_entity.pdbx_description
1 polymer ?
#
loop_
_entity_poly.entity_id
_entity_poly.type
_entity_poly.pdbx_seq_one_letter_code
_entity_poly.pdbx_strand_id
1 'polypeptide(L)'
;MVTNLKIKRSYLFFPDKEKKGDGYKPDAKLRLRVRWSARKVDFNVGYRVKLSQWDTQTQRCRAKTTNLQKQSASLINGVIQTFETAIDNVF
;
A
#
# COMPACT_ATOMS: atom_id res chain seq x y z
N MET A 1 -3.98 15.40 -32.51
CA MET A 1 -3.94 15.14 -31.75
C MET A 1 -3.99 14.58 -30.86
N VAL A 2 -4.08 14.29 -30.58
CA VAL A 2 -4.25 13.92 -29.64
C VAL A 2 -3.77 13.73 -28.95
N THR A 3 -3.72 14.10 -28.67
CA THR A 3 -2.98 13.98 -27.83
C THR A 3 -3.21 13.19 -26.76
N ASN A 4 -2.41 12.58 -26.32
CA ASN A 4 -2.53 11.74 -25.22
C ASN A 4 -2.47 12.56 -23.95
N LEU A 5 -3.60 12.85 -23.43
CA LEU A 5 -3.70 13.61 -22.22
C LEU A 5 -3.62 12.75 -20.97
N LYS A 6 -2.99 11.62 -21.08
CA LYS A 6 -2.85 10.72 -19.95
C LYS A 6 -2.11 11.40 -18.83
N ILE A 7 -2.74 11.48 -17.65
CA ILE A 7 -2.14 12.09 -16.49
C ILE A 7 -1.04 11.18 -15.95
N LYS A 8 0.14 11.74 -15.80
CA LYS A 8 1.21 11.01 -15.12
C LYS A 8 0.85 10.81 -13.67
N ARG A 9 0.92 9.58 -13.24
CA ARG A 9 0.67 9.23 -11.85
C ARG A 9 1.71 8.26 -11.34
N SER A 10 1.90 8.29 -10.05
CA SER A 10 2.64 7.25 -9.35
C SER A 10 1.87 6.88 -8.10
N TYR A 11 2.06 5.66 -7.61
CA TYR A 11 1.45 5.25 -6.38
C TYR A 11 2.41 4.38 -5.58
N LEU A 12 2.18 4.35 -4.28
CA LEU A 12 3.03 3.63 -3.35
C LEU A 12 2.16 3.04 -2.24
N PHE A 13 2.29 1.75 -2.02
CA PHE A 13 1.73 1.11 -0.83
C PHE A 13 2.84 1.04 0.23
N PHE A 14 2.51 1.43 1.44
CA PHE A 14 3.51 1.46 2.50
C PHE A 14 2.87 1.29 3.87
N PRO A 15 3.61 0.66 4.82
CA PRO A 15 3.18 0.64 6.21
C PRO A 15 3.49 1.99 6.85
N ASP A 16 2.47 2.61 7.43
CA ASP A 16 2.60 3.90 8.10
C ASP A 16 3.07 3.65 9.52
N LYS A 17 4.38 3.66 9.70
CA LYS A 17 5.02 3.27 10.96
C LYS A 17 4.62 4.20 12.10
N GLU A 18 4.30 3.60 13.25
CA GLU A 18 3.95 4.31 14.45
C GLU A 18 5.06 4.15 15.48
N LYS A 19 5.49 5.25 16.08
CA LYS A 19 6.55 5.21 17.08
C LYS A 19 6.08 4.61 18.39
N LYS A 20 6.97 3.86 19.03
CA LYS A 20 6.77 3.32 20.37
C LYS A 20 8.10 3.41 21.09
N GLY A 21 8.24 4.36 22.01
CA GLY A 21 9.51 4.59 22.69
C GLY A 21 10.58 5.03 21.68
N ASP A 22 11.73 4.35 21.69
CA ASP A 22 12.84 4.65 20.78
C ASP A 22 12.73 3.93 19.44
N GLY A 23 11.70 3.13 19.24
CA GLY A 23 11.52 2.36 18.01
C GLY A 23 10.14 2.53 17.44
N TYR A 24 9.68 1.49 16.75
CA TYR A 24 8.36 1.49 16.11
C TYR A 24 7.55 0.30 16.63
N LYS A 25 6.24 0.42 16.57
CA LYS A 25 5.36 -0.72 16.82
C LYS A 25 5.66 -1.81 15.79
N PRO A 26 5.45 -3.09 16.16
CA PRO A 26 5.77 -4.20 15.25
C PRO A 26 4.89 -4.24 14.02
N ASP A 27 3.74 -3.57 14.03
CA ASP A 27 2.87 -3.49 12.87
C ASP A 27 2.47 -2.04 12.61
N ALA A 28 1.85 -1.82 11.45
CA ALA A 28 1.43 -0.49 11.04
C ALA A 28 0.23 -0.59 10.11
N LYS A 29 -0.53 0.50 10.03
CA LYS A 29 -1.61 0.60 9.06
C LYS A 29 -1.02 0.63 7.66
N LEU A 30 -1.62 -0.15 6.76
CA LEU A 30 -1.22 -0.14 5.36
C LEU A 30 -1.91 1.00 4.66
N ARG A 31 -1.12 1.85 4.01
CA ARG A 31 -1.62 3.02 3.30
C ARG A 31 -1.26 2.98 1.84
N LEU A 32 -2.07 3.64 1.04
CA LEU A 32 -1.82 3.87 -0.38
C LEU A 32 -1.69 5.37 -0.61
N ARG A 33 -0.57 5.78 -1.18
CA ARG A 33 -0.35 7.17 -1.59
C ARG A 33 -0.37 7.25 -3.10
N VAL A 34 -1.24 8.11 -3.63
CA VAL A 34 -1.32 8.36 -5.06
C VAL A 34 -0.88 9.79 -5.31
N ARG A 35 0.01 9.99 -6.28
CA ARG A 35 0.50 11.30 -6.67
C ARG A 35 0.22 11.53 -8.14
N TRP A 36 -0.26 12.71 -8.47
CA TRP A 36 -0.44 13.12 -9.86
C TRP A 36 -0.34 14.64 -9.93
N SER A 37 0.34 15.15 -10.97
CA SER A 37 0.64 16.56 -11.07
C SER A 37 1.32 17.04 -9.77
N ALA A 38 0.84 18.08 -9.15
CA ALA A 38 1.39 18.58 -7.88
C ALA A 38 0.56 18.09 -6.69
N ARG A 39 -0.25 17.07 -6.85
CA ARG A 39 -1.20 16.62 -5.83
C ARG A 39 -0.81 15.27 -5.26
N LYS A 40 -1.27 15.04 -4.03
CA LYS A 40 -1.02 13.81 -3.30
C LYS A 40 -2.23 13.49 -2.44
N VAL A 41 -2.68 12.23 -2.47
CA VAL A 41 -3.76 11.75 -1.62
C VAL A 41 -3.35 10.42 -1.02
N ASP A 42 -3.60 10.26 0.28
CA ASP A 42 -3.35 9.02 1.00
C ASP A 42 -4.68 8.35 1.34
N PHE A 43 -4.73 7.03 1.13
CA PHE A 43 -5.89 6.22 1.46
C PHE A 43 -5.50 5.16 2.48
N ASN A 44 -6.44 4.80 3.34
CA ASN A 44 -6.27 3.67 4.25
C ASN A 44 -6.75 2.42 3.53
N VAL A 45 -5.86 1.44 3.38
CA VAL A 45 -6.19 0.18 2.69
C VAL A 45 -7.15 -0.67 3.53
N GLY A 46 -7.16 -0.45 4.85
CA GLY A 46 -8.07 -1.16 5.73
C GLY A 46 -7.45 -2.34 6.46
N TYR A 47 -6.15 -2.54 6.30
CA TYR A 47 -5.44 -3.64 6.95
C TYR A 47 -4.20 -3.12 7.64
N ARG A 48 -3.72 -3.87 8.63
CA ARG A 48 -2.42 -3.62 9.26
C ARG A 48 -1.48 -4.73 8.81
N VAL A 49 -0.21 -4.41 8.71
CA VAL A 49 0.82 -5.39 8.33
C VAL A 49 1.95 -5.33 9.34
N LYS A 50 2.58 -6.49 9.59
CA LYS A 50 3.80 -6.51 10.38
C LYS A 50 4.92 -5.89 9.56
N LEU A 51 5.78 -5.09 10.16
CA LEU A 51 6.91 -4.51 9.44
C LEU A 51 7.81 -5.61 8.87
N SER A 52 7.94 -6.72 9.60
CA SER A 52 8.76 -7.85 9.16
C SER A 52 8.18 -8.63 7.99
N GLN A 53 6.87 -8.54 7.77
CA GLN A 53 6.23 -9.26 6.66
C GLN A 53 6.12 -8.43 5.38
N TRP A 54 6.38 -7.14 5.47
CA TRP A 54 6.24 -6.25 4.31
C TRP A 54 7.50 -6.24 3.47
N ASP A 55 7.34 -6.44 2.16
CA ASP A 55 8.43 -6.34 1.21
C ASP A 55 8.30 -5.01 0.47
N THR A 56 9.21 -4.10 0.76
CA THR A 56 9.18 -2.75 0.19
C THR A 56 9.40 -2.77 -1.33
N GLN A 57 10.19 -3.69 -1.82
CA GLN A 57 10.49 -3.75 -3.25
C GLN A 57 9.29 -4.17 -4.08
N THR A 58 8.56 -5.17 -3.62
CA THR A 58 7.37 -5.64 -4.34
C THR A 58 6.11 -4.92 -3.91
N GLN A 59 6.15 -4.20 -2.79
CA GLN A 59 4.99 -3.56 -2.16
C GLN A 59 3.89 -4.58 -1.89
N ARG A 60 4.29 -5.71 -1.33
CA ARG A 60 3.40 -6.81 -0.98
C ARG A 60 3.84 -7.43 0.33
N CYS A 61 2.94 -8.17 0.97
CA CYS A 61 3.30 -9.02 2.08
C CYS A 61 4.05 -10.24 1.58
N ARG A 62 5.07 -10.66 2.33
CA ARG A 62 5.83 -11.87 1.99
C ARG A 62 4.91 -13.09 2.05
N ALA A 63 5.13 -14.06 1.17
CA ALA A 63 4.32 -15.26 1.10
C ALA A 63 4.33 -16.03 2.42
N LYS A 64 3.23 -16.68 2.72
CA LYS A 64 3.08 -17.55 3.91
C LYS A 64 3.21 -16.81 5.23
N THR A 65 2.92 -15.51 5.25
CA THR A 65 2.93 -14.73 6.48
C THR A 65 1.51 -14.33 6.86
N THR A 66 1.34 -13.92 8.11
CA THR A 66 0.09 -13.36 8.60
C THR A 66 0.40 -12.07 9.36
N ASN A 67 -0.58 -11.19 9.43
CA ASN A 67 -0.45 -10.01 10.28
C ASN A 67 -0.83 -10.35 11.74
N LEU A 68 -0.80 -9.36 12.63
CA LEU A 68 -1.13 -9.60 14.03
C LEU A 68 -2.62 -9.94 14.21
N GLN A 69 -3.46 -9.59 13.26
CA GLN A 69 -4.88 -9.92 13.26
C GLN A 69 -5.15 -11.29 12.63
N LYS A 70 -4.11 -12.06 12.36
CA LYS A 70 -4.18 -13.41 11.79
C LYS A 70 -4.79 -13.47 10.39
N GLN A 71 -4.63 -12.38 9.63
CA GLN A 71 -5.04 -12.34 8.24
C GLN A 71 -3.87 -12.70 7.34
N SER A 72 -4.13 -13.49 6.30
CA SER A 72 -3.07 -14.02 5.45
C SER A 72 -2.51 -12.98 4.50
N ALA A 73 -1.24 -13.18 4.10
CA ALA A 73 -0.61 -12.37 3.07
C ALA A 73 -1.40 -12.42 1.76
N SER A 74 -1.93 -13.56 1.40
CA SER A 74 -2.77 -13.70 0.21
C SER A 74 -3.97 -12.78 0.22
N LEU A 75 -4.66 -12.70 1.34
CA LEU A 75 -5.82 -11.82 1.49
C LEU A 75 -5.40 -10.36 1.30
N ILE A 76 -4.38 -9.94 2.01
CA ILE A 76 -3.92 -8.54 1.96
C ILE A 76 -3.41 -8.19 0.57
N ASN A 77 -2.61 -9.06 -0.03
CA ASN A 77 -2.08 -8.83 -1.37
C ASN A 77 -3.19 -8.79 -2.42
N GLY A 78 -4.24 -9.57 -2.24
CA GLY A 78 -5.42 -9.52 -3.12
C GLY A 78 -6.12 -8.17 -3.06
N VAL A 79 -6.24 -7.60 -1.85
CA VAL A 79 -6.83 -6.27 -1.68
C VAL A 79 -5.95 -5.20 -2.33
N ILE A 80 -4.63 -5.31 -2.18
CA ILE A 80 -3.69 -4.39 -2.84
C ILE A 80 -3.88 -4.45 -4.36
N GLN A 81 -4.00 -5.65 -4.91
CA GLN A 81 -4.21 -5.83 -6.34
C GLN A 81 -5.51 -5.17 -6.80
N THR A 82 -6.56 -5.25 -6.00
CA THR A 82 -7.83 -4.60 -6.29
C THR A 82 -7.67 -3.09 -6.37
N PHE A 83 -6.92 -2.49 -5.43
CA PHE A 83 -6.62 -1.06 -5.47
C PHE A 83 -5.83 -0.68 -6.73
N GLU A 84 -4.83 -1.48 -7.09
CA GLU A 84 -4.04 -1.21 -8.29
C GLU A 84 -4.91 -1.24 -9.55
N THR A 85 -5.76 -2.22 -9.65
CA THR A 85 -6.69 -2.34 -10.78
C THR A 85 -7.61 -1.12 -10.85
N ALA A 86 -8.12 -0.67 -9.71
CA ALA A 86 -8.98 0.50 -9.66
C ALA A 86 -8.24 1.77 -10.11
N ILE A 87 -6.99 1.93 -9.67
CA ILE A 87 -6.17 3.07 -10.08
C ILE A 87 -5.95 3.05 -11.59
N ASP A 88 -5.62 1.90 -12.14
CA ASP A 88 -5.36 1.76 -13.58
C ASP A 88 -6.60 2.04 -14.41
N ASN A 89 -7.78 1.74 -13.87
CA ASN A 89 -9.04 2.01 -14.57
C ASN A 89 -9.45 3.48 -14.51
N VAL A 90 -9.01 4.22 -13.48
CA VAL A 90 -9.37 5.63 -13.31
C VAL A 90 -8.39 6.53 -14.03
N PHE A 91 -7.13 6.19 -14.03
CA PHE A 91 -6.08 6.96 -14.65
C PHE A 91 -5.59 6.29 -15.92
#